data_354c971ef15cbc2722da87da90f69cb9
#
_entry.id   354c971ef15cbc2722da87da90f69cb9
#
_cell.length_a   1.000
_cell.length_b   1.000
_cell.length_c   1.000
_cell.angle_alpha   90.00
_cell.angle_beta   90.00
_cell.angle_gamma   90.00
#
_symmetry.space_group_name_H-M   'P 1'
#
loop_
_entity.id
_entity.type
_entity.pdbx_description
1 polymer ?
#
loop_
_entity_poly.entity_id
_entity_poly.type
_entity_poly.pdbx_seq_one_letter_code
_entity_poly.pdbx_strand_id
1 'polypeptide(L)'
;MLGACRGRQDGSAASPPIASRLMAADSSVRWIVDSALVADFSCDSVADSAFIGRAAEKITVAIAVTRTPQPYVAVFGVHGSAVQEAACSPNVRLTVESLDFDPSEELGALEGFVRSISCKGLNLGEADCDALHMYWNQKTNAPSWWRL
;
A
#
# COMPACT_ATOMS: atom_id res chain seq x y z
N MET A 1 51.89 24.50 15.32
CA MET A 1 50.59 23.92 15.78
C MET A 1 49.72 23.72 14.58
N LEU A 2 49.58 22.46 14.13
CA LEU A 2 48.79 22.10 12.98
C LEU A 2 47.46 21.51 13.49
N GLY A 3 46.37 22.27 13.34
CA GLY A 3 45.02 21.82 13.66
C GLY A 3 44.48 20.90 12.58
N ALA A 4 44.30 19.63 12.89
CA ALA A 4 43.64 18.67 11.99
C ALA A 4 42.14 18.88 12.07
N CYS A 5 41.52 19.42 11.00
CA CYS A 5 40.08 19.36 10.78
C CYS A 5 39.67 17.90 10.50
N ARG A 6 39.07 17.23 11.47
CA ARG A 6 38.35 15.97 11.26
C ARG A 6 37.03 16.29 10.52
N GLY A 7 37.01 16.00 9.23
CA GLY A 7 35.79 16.00 8.47
C GLY A 7 34.84 14.94 9.04
N ARG A 8 33.67 15.39 9.49
CA ARG A 8 32.55 14.55 9.88
C ARG A 8 32.02 13.94 8.58
N GLN A 9 32.27 12.68 8.35
CA GLN A 9 31.57 11.92 7.31
C GLN A 9 30.15 11.67 7.84
N ASP A 10 29.21 12.49 7.42
CA ASP A 10 27.79 12.19 7.54
C ASP A 10 27.47 11.02 6.60
N GLY A 11 27.63 9.82 7.11
CA GLY A 11 27.22 8.59 6.44
C GLY A 11 25.70 8.53 6.41
N SER A 12 25.09 9.17 5.41
CA SER A 12 23.70 8.90 5.04
C SER A 12 23.64 7.42 4.63
N ALA A 13 23.20 6.56 5.54
CA ALA A 13 22.98 5.15 5.22
C ALA A 13 21.91 5.08 4.13
N ALA A 14 22.27 4.58 2.94
CA ALA A 14 21.34 4.39 1.84
C ALA A 14 20.18 3.49 2.33
N SER A 15 18.95 3.87 2.01
CA SER A 15 17.78 3.05 2.34
C SER A 15 17.93 1.65 1.71
N PRO A 16 17.58 0.58 2.43
CA PRO A 16 17.68 -0.78 1.90
C PRO A 16 16.81 -0.93 0.65
N PRO A 17 17.19 -1.82 -0.28
CA PRO A 17 16.40 -2.11 -1.48
C PRO A 17 14.95 -2.46 -1.14
N ILE A 18 14.03 -2.10 -2.03
CA ILE A 18 12.59 -2.31 -1.80
C ILE A 18 12.24 -3.77 -1.51
N ALA A 19 12.88 -4.72 -2.21
CA ALA A 19 12.68 -6.15 -1.96
C ALA A 19 12.98 -6.55 -0.51
N SER A 20 14.07 -6.03 0.06
CA SER A 20 14.43 -6.29 1.47
C SER A 20 13.44 -5.67 2.45
N ARG A 21 12.91 -4.49 2.14
CA ARG A 21 11.89 -3.82 2.95
C ARG A 21 10.56 -4.59 2.94
N LEU A 22 10.16 -5.10 1.78
CA LEU A 22 8.96 -5.93 1.63
C LEU A 22 9.10 -7.26 2.36
N MET A 23 10.24 -7.93 2.25
CA MET A 23 10.53 -9.16 2.99
C MET A 23 10.55 -8.93 4.50
N ALA A 24 11.04 -7.79 4.96
CA ALA A 24 11.00 -7.43 6.37
C ALA A 24 9.57 -7.14 6.87
N ALA A 25 8.71 -6.60 5.99
CA ALA A 25 7.32 -6.29 6.30
C ALA A 25 6.45 -7.56 6.40
N ASP A 26 6.60 -8.49 5.45
CA ASP A 26 5.93 -9.81 5.47
C ASP A 26 6.76 -10.84 4.70
N SER A 27 7.45 -11.70 5.42
CA SER A 27 8.28 -12.78 4.84
C SER A 27 7.48 -14.02 4.46
N SER A 28 6.21 -14.10 4.81
CA SER A 28 5.36 -15.28 4.57
C SER A 28 4.66 -15.28 3.22
N VAL A 29 4.79 -14.19 2.45
CA VAL A 29 4.25 -14.07 1.10
C VAL A 29 5.36 -13.98 0.05
N ARG A 30 5.05 -14.36 -1.18
CA ARG A 30 5.91 -14.10 -2.33
C ARG A 30 5.55 -12.73 -2.91
N TRP A 31 6.42 -11.77 -2.76
CA TRP A 31 6.27 -10.43 -3.31
C TRP A 31 6.49 -10.40 -4.82
N ILE A 32 5.64 -9.68 -5.54
CA ILE A 32 5.75 -9.42 -6.98
C ILE A 32 6.35 -8.03 -7.17
N VAL A 33 7.68 -7.95 -7.22
CA VAL A 33 8.41 -6.67 -7.18
C VAL A 33 8.44 -6.00 -8.54
N ASP A 34 8.44 -6.79 -9.63
CA ASP A 34 8.58 -6.30 -11.01
C ASP A 34 7.29 -5.64 -11.55
N SER A 35 6.18 -5.76 -10.83
CA SER A 35 4.88 -5.19 -11.20
C SER A 35 4.42 -4.12 -10.21
N ALA A 36 5.34 -3.27 -9.77
CA ALA A 36 5.01 -2.14 -8.90
C ALA A 36 4.03 -1.18 -9.59
N LEU A 37 2.99 -0.80 -8.88
CA LEU A 37 2.12 0.31 -9.26
C LEU A 37 2.71 1.60 -8.70
N VAL A 38 2.73 2.66 -9.50
CA VAL A 38 3.31 3.95 -9.10
C VAL A 38 2.28 5.05 -9.26
N ALA A 39 1.93 5.71 -8.18
CA ALA A 39 1.05 6.87 -8.12
C ALA A 39 1.20 7.57 -6.76
N ASP A 40 0.57 8.72 -6.59
CA ASP A 40 0.43 9.36 -5.27
C ASP A 40 -0.67 8.62 -4.48
N PHE A 41 -0.30 7.62 -3.69
CA PHE A 41 -1.23 6.86 -2.86
C PHE A 41 -1.41 7.46 -1.46
N SER A 42 -0.42 8.18 -0.96
CA SER A 42 -0.46 8.82 0.36
C SER A 42 -1.08 10.22 0.34
N CYS A 43 -1.46 10.73 -0.84
CA CYS A 43 -2.05 12.04 -1.05
C CYS A 43 -1.14 13.20 -0.58
N ASP A 44 0.17 13.03 -0.73
CA ASP A 44 1.18 14.03 -0.35
C ASP A 44 1.84 14.71 -1.56
N SER A 45 1.32 14.45 -2.77
CA SER A 45 1.80 14.93 -4.06
C SER A 45 3.16 14.36 -4.48
N VAL A 46 3.61 13.29 -3.83
CA VAL A 46 4.81 12.54 -4.21
C VAL A 46 4.42 11.14 -4.66
N ALA A 47 5.08 10.63 -5.69
CA ALA A 47 4.82 9.28 -6.16
C ALA A 47 5.28 8.23 -5.14
N ASP A 48 4.37 7.33 -4.82
CA ASP A 48 4.57 6.15 -4.00
C ASP A 48 4.59 4.89 -4.85
N SER A 49 4.92 3.76 -4.26
CA SER A 49 4.87 2.46 -4.95
C SER A 49 4.02 1.47 -4.18
N ALA A 50 3.13 0.75 -4.88
CA ALA A 50 2.34 -0.32 -4.29
C ALA A 50 2.71 -1.67 -4.88
N PHE A 51 2.68 -2.70 -4.02
CA PHE A 51 3.10 -4.06 -4.33
C PHE A 51 2.08 -5.05 -3.79
N ILE A 52 1.99 -6.21 -4.44
CA ILE A 52 1.20 -7.33 -3.98
C ILE A 52 2.11 -8.51 -3.62
N GLY A 53 1.86 -9.08 -2.45
CA GLY A 53 2.46 -10.34 -1.99
C GLY A 53 1.38 -11.43 -1.91
N ARG A 54 1.72 -12.65 -2.28
CA ARG A 54 0.78 -13.78 -2.36
C ARG A 54 1.26 -14.99 -1.59
N ALA A 55 0.35 -15.59 -0.85
CA ALA A 55 0.46 -16.93 -0.31
C ALA A 55 -0.84 -17.69 -0.62
N ALA A 56 -0.91 -18.98 -0.31
CA ALA A 56 -2.09 -19.82 -0.61
C ALA A 56 -3.39 -19.28 0.00
N GLU A 57 -3.33 -18.77 1.22
CA GLU A 57 -4.50 -18.33 2.00
C GLU A 57 -4.47 -16.83 2.35
N LYS A 58 -3.51 -16.09 1.77
CA LYS A 58 -3.26 -14.72 2.16
C LYS A 58 -2.77 -13.87 0.99
N ILE A 59 -3.29 -12.65 0.93
CA ILE A 59 -2.81 -11.57 0.07
C ILE A 59 -2.32 -10.45 0.98
N THR A 60 -1.15 -9.92 0.70
CA THR A 60 -0.63 -8.73 1.39
C THR A 60 -0.42 -7.63 0.36
N VAL A 61 -0.97 -6.45 0.61
CA VAL A 61 -0.71 -5.24 -0.17
C VAL A 61 0.22 -4.36 0.63
N ALA A 62 1.30 -3.90 0.02
CA ALA A 62 2.24 -2.96 0.61
C ALA A 62 2.24 -1.64 -0.16
N ILE A 63 2.20 -0.53 0.57
CA ILE A 63 2.39 0.81 0.02
C ILE A 63 3.69 1.38 0.60
N ALA A 64 4.69 1.50 -0.26
CA ALA A 64 5.97 2.12 0.07
C ALA A 64 5.89 3.62 -0.19
N VAL A 65 5.58 4.36 0.86
CA VAL A 65 5.53 5.83 0.81
C VAL A 65 6.96 6.37 0.82
N THR A 66 7.24 7.31 -0.08
CA THR A 66 8.60 7.83 -0.30
C THR A 66 9.24 8.41 0.97
N ARG A 67 8.44 8.94 1.87
CA ARG A 67 8.91 9.60 3.11
C ARG A 67 9.04 8.66 4.31
N THR A 68 8.66 7.40 4.19
CA THR A 68 8.70 6.44 5.31
C THR A 68 9.72 5.34 5.07
N PRO A 69 10.48 4.93 6.10
CA PRO A 69 11.48 3.88 5.95
C PRO A 69 10.86 2.50 5.74
N GLN A 70 9.66 2.27 6.28
CA GLN A 70 8.95 1.01 6.18
C GLN A 70 7.67 1.17 5.34
N PRO A 71 7.30 0.18 4.52
CA PRO A 71 6.02 0.20 3.83
C PRO A 71 4.86 0.00 4.80
N TYR A 72 3.72 0.59 4.47
CA TYR A 72 2.45 0.23 5.10
C TYR A 72 1.95 -1.07 4.49
N VAL A 73 1.40 -1.97 5.31
CA VAL A 73 0.87 -3.25 4.84
C VAL A 73 -0.57 -3.44 5.27
N ALA A 74 -1.37 -3.98 4.34
CA ALA A 74 -2.71 -4.47 4.59
C ALA A 74 -2.77 -5.96 4.23
N VAL A 75 -3.32 -6.78 5.12
CA VAL A 75 -3.38 -8.23 4.97
C VAL A 75 -4.83 -8.65 4.79
N PHE A 76 -5.09 -9.40 3.75
CA PHE A 76 -6.40 -9.96 3.41
C PHE A 76 -6.30 -11.49 3.37
N GLY A 77 -7.31 -12.17 3.90
CA GLY A 77 -7.46 -13.62 3.70
C GLY A 77 -7.83 -13.95 2.26
N VAL A 78 -7.72 -15.21 1.90
CA VAL A 78 -8.34 -15.77 0.71
C VAL A 78 -9.63 -16.48 1.13
N HIS A 79 -10.62 -16.58 0.25
CA HIS A 79 -11.91 -17.21 0.54
C HIS A 79 -11.75 -18.56 1.27
N GLY A 80 -12.46 -18.72 2.37
CA GLY A 80 -12.34 -19.89 3.27
C GLY A 80 -11.31 -19.75 4.37
N SER A 81 -10.51 -18.66 4.40
CA SER A 81 -9.63 -18.36 5.53
C SER A 81 -10.43 -17.80 6.72
N ALA A 82 -9.85 -17.86 7.92
CA ALA A 82 -10.44 -17.29 9.13
C ALA A 82 -10.32 -15.75 9.20
N VAL A 83 -9.72 -15.11 8.21
CA VAL A 83 -9.56 -13.65 8.15
C VAL A 83 -10.87 -13.03 7.68
N GLN A 84 -11.36 -12.04 8.39
CA GLN A 84 -12.68 -11.44 8.18
C GLN A 84 -12.80 -10.72 6.83
N GLU A 85 -11.74 -10.07 6.37
CA GLU A 85 -11.66 -9.44 5.06
C GLU A 85 -10.92 -10.36 4.09
N ALA A 86 -11.67 -11.04 3.23
CA ALA A 86 -11.11 -12.03 2.33
C ALA A 86 -11.24 -11.60 0.87
N ALA A 87 -10.17 -11.78 0.11
CA ALA A 87 -10.21 -11.80 -1.34
C ALA A 87 -10.87 -13.10 -1.81
N CYS A 88 -11.52 -13.08 -2.96
CA CYS A 88 -12.24 -14.24 -3.48
C CYS A 88 -11.32 -15.38 -3.91
N SER A 89 -10.16 -15.05 -4.42
CA SER A 89 -9.13 -16.02 -4.81
C SER A 89 -7.71 -15.46 -4.59
N PRO A 90 -6.69 -16.31 -4.60
CA PRO A 90 -5.31 -15.84 -4.57
C PRO A 90 -4.88 -15.12 -5.86
N ASN A 91 -5.71 -15.14 -6.91
CA ASN A 91 -5.40 -14.58 -8.22
C ASN A 91 -5.93 -13.15 -8.42
N VAL A 92 -6.51 -12.53 -7.38
CA VAL A 92 -6.95 -11.14 -7.43
C VAL A 92 -5.85 -10.21 -7.95
N ARG A 93 -6.23 -9.17 -8.66
CA ARG A 93 -5.32 -8.19 -9.23
C ARG A 93 -5.33 -6.93 -8.40
N LEU A 94 -4.16 -6.34 -8.24
CA LEU A 94 -4.00 -5.01 -7.69
C LEU A 94 -3.90 -4.02 -8.85
N THR A 95 -4.77 -3.00 -8.85
CA THR A 95 -4.79 -1.94 -9.87
C THR A 95 -4.94 -0.58 -9.22
N VAL A 96 -4.52 0.46 -9.94
CA VAL A 96 -4.75 1.86 -9.52
C VAL A 96 -6.19 2.24 -9.83
N GLU A 97 -6.86 2.91 -8.91
CA GLU A 97 -8.19 3.48 -9.14
C GLU A 97 -8.25 4.98 -8.86
N SER A 98 -9.24 5.63 -9.49
CA SER A 98 -9.54 7.04 -9.23
C SER A 98 -10.22 7.20 -7.88
N LEU A 99 -9.89 8.26 -7.15
CA LEU A 99 -10.63 8.71 -5.97
C LEU A 99 -11.55 9.92 -6.28
N ASP A 100 -11.77 10.23 -7.56
CA ASP A 100 -12.67 11.30 -7.97
C ASP A 100 -14.13 10.83 -8.03
N PHE A 101 -14.64 10.39 -6.88
CA PHE A 101 -16.05 10.01 -6.69
C PHE A 101 -16.47 10.26 -5.24
N ASP A 102 -17.77 10.23 -4.99
CA ASP A 102 -18.32 10.33 -3.64
C ASP A 102 -18.90 8.98 -3.21
N PRO A 103 -18.22 8.26 -2.30
CA PRO A 103 -18.72 6.97 -1.82
C PRO A 103 -19.90 7.07 -0.86
N SER A 104 -20.25 8.28 -0.39
CA SER A 104 -21.23 8.46 0.69
C SER A 104 -22.65 8.07 0.31
N GLU A 105 -23.00 8.11 -0.98
CA GLU A 105 -24.30 7.71 -1.48
C GLU A 105 -24.59 6.21 -1.29
N GLU A 106 -23.55 5.36 -1.39
CA GLU A 106 -23.69 3.90 -1.34
C GLU A 106 -23.26 3.32 0.01
N LEU A 107 -22.25 3.90 0.64
CA LEU A 107 -21.55 3.34 1.81
C LEU A 107 -21.74 4.18 3.09
N GLY A 108 -22.34 5.37 2.98
CA GLY A 108 -22.26 6.36 4.03
C GLY A 108 -20.88 7.01 4.11
N ALA A 109 -20.66 7.84 5.13
CA ALA A 109 -19.39 8.56 5.26
C ALA A 109 -18.22 7.60 5.57
N LEU A 110 -17.25 7.51 4.68
CA LEU A 110 -15.99 6.82 4.93
C LEU A 110 -15.04 7.71 5.72
N GLU A 111 -14.61 7.23 6.87
CA GLU A 111 -13.74 7.99 7.75
C GLU A 111 -12.41 8.34 7.08
N GLY A 112 -12.06 9.63 7.09
CA GLY A 112 -10.79 10.12 6.55
C GLY A 112 -10.65 9.99 5.02
N PHE A 113 -11.70 9.59 4.30
CA PHE A 113 -11.72 9.63 2.84
C PHE A 113 -11.79 11.07 2.35
N VAL A 114 -10.98 11.39 1.34
CA VAL A 114 -11.00 12.68 0.66
C VAL A 114 -11.07 12.42 -0.84
N ARG A 115 -12.13 12.92 -1.47
CA ARG A 115 -12.24 12.91 -2.92
C ARG A 115 -11.08 13.66 -3.57
N SER A 116 -10.42 13.07 -4.56
CA SER A 116 -9.26 13.65 -5.20
C SER A 116 -9.13 13.23 -6.66
N ILE A 117 -8.74 14.17 -7.50
CA ILE A 117 -8.38 13.93 -8.89
C ILE A 117 -6.93 13.43 -9.01
N SER A 118 -6.03 13.95 -8.19
CA SER A 118 -4.59 13.67 -8.26
C SER A 118 -4.17 12.46 -7.43
N CYS A 119 -4.61 12.38 -6.19
CA CYS A 119 -4.39 11.22 -5.33
C CYS A 119 -5.14 10.00 -5.87
N LYS A 120 -4.55 8.82 -5.73
CA LYS A 120 -5.09 7.57 -6.25
C LYS A 120 -5.32 6.55 -5.14
N GLY A 121 -6.33 5.72 -5.35
CA GLY A 121 -6.57 4.53 -4.57
C GLY A 121 -6.03 3.28 -5.23
N LEU A 122 -6.24 2.16 -4.57
CA LEU A 122 -5.94 0.83 -5.08
C LEU A 122 -7.21 -0.02 -5.07
N ASN A 123 -7.37 -0.79 -6.13
CA ASN A 123 -8.43 -1.79 -6.23
C ASN A 123 -7.79 -3.17 -6.20
N LEU A 124 -8.22 -4.01 -5.26
CA LEU A 124 -7.84 -5.41 -5.16
C LEU A 124 -9.05 -6.25 -5.54
N GLY A 125 -9.13 -6.67 -6.78
CA GLY A 125 -10.31 -7.30 -7.32
C GLY A 125 -10.06 -8.39 -8.36
N GLU A 126 -11.14 -9.08 -8.68
CA GLU A 126 -11.25 -10.11 -9.72
C GLU A 126 -12.62 -9.98 -10.38
N ALA A 127 -12.75 -10.41 -11.65
CA ALA A 127 -13.90 -10.10 -12.52
C ALA A 127 -15.30 -10.42 -11.96
N ASP A 128 -15.42 -11.47 -11.14
CA ASP A 128 -16.70 -11.98 -10.64
C ASP A 128 -16.87 -11.78 -9.13
N CYS A 129 -16.15 -10.83 -8.53
CA CYS A 129 -16.08 -10.67 -7.09
C CYS A 129 -15.96 -9.22 -6.68
N ASP A 130 -16.66 -8.86 -5.61
CA ASP A 130 -16.58 -7.54 -5.03
C ASP A 130 -15.13 -7.19 -4.67
N ALA A 131 -14.66 -6.10 -5.22
CA ALA A 131 -13.32 -5.62 -4.98
C ALA A 131 -13.15 -5.05 -3.57
N LEU A 132 -11.94 -5.12 -3.05
CA LEU A 132 -11.50 -4.31 -1.92
C LEU A 132 -10.92 -3.00 -2.47
N HIS A 133 -11.51 -1.89 -2.09
CA HIS A 133 -11.10 -0.57 -2.49
C HIS A 133 -10.27 0.07 -1.38
N MET A 134 -9.04 0.47 -1.68
CA MET A 134 -8.13 1.04 -0.70
C MET A 134 -7.93 2.52 -0.96
N TYR A 135 -7.88 3.30 0.09
CA TYR A 135 -7.62 4.74 0.06
C TYR A 135 -6.70 5.15 1.21
N TRP A 136 -6.10 6.31 1.10
CA TRP A 136 -5.35 6.90 2.20
C TRP A 136 -6.28 7.64 3.15
N ASN A 137 -6.36 7.16 4.38
CA ASN A 137 -7.16 7.78 5.42
C ASN A 137 -6.42 9.00 5.98
N GLN A 138 -6.92 10.19 5.70
CA GLN A 138 -6.30 11.45 6.10
C GLN A 138 -6.31 11.70 7.61
N LYS A 139 -7.20 11.03 8.36
CA LYS A 139 -7.25 11.16 9.82
C LYS A 139 -6.20 10.30 10.52
N THR A 140 -6.00 9.08 10.04
CA THR A 140 -5.05 8.13 10.64
C THR A 140 -3.67 8.18 9.99
N ASN A 141 -3.57 8.86 8.83
CA ASN A 141 -2.38 8.91 7.98
C ASN A 141 -1.86 7.50 7.63
N ALA A 142 -2.76 6.63 7.21
CA ALA A 142 -2.51 5.22 6.89
C ALA A 142 -3.53 4.69 5.88
N PRO A 143 -3.26 3.58 5.18
CA PRO A 143 -4.23 2.95 4.31
C PRO A 143 -5.47 2.47 5.07
N SER A 144 -6.63 2.68 4.45
CA SER A 144 -7.90 2.08 4.84
C SER A 144 -8.58 1.49 3.61
N TRP A 145 -9.63 0.72 3.81
CA TRP A 145 -10.34 0.07 2.70
C TRP A 145 -11.81 -0.06 2.97
N TRP A 146 -12.60 -0.26 1.91
CA TRP A 146 -14.01 -0.65 1.97
C TRP A 146 -14.33 -1.71 0.92
N ARG A 147 -15.49 -2.28 1.03
CA ARG A 147 -16.13 -3.19 0.06
C ARG A 147 -17.61 -2.86 -0.03
N LEU A 148 -18.21 -3.01 -1.21
CA LEU A 148 -19.66 -2.95 -1.44
C LEU A 148 -20.36 -4.19 -0.92
#